data_a3783a1da80e3900a2145f622fa57df2
#
_entry.id   a3783a1da80e3900a2145f622fa57df2
#
_cell.length_a   1.000
_cell.length_b   1.000
_cell.length_c   1.000
_cell.angle_alpha   90.00
_cell.angle_beta   90.00
_cell.angle_gamma   90.00
#
_symmetry.space_group_name_H-M   'P 1'
#
loop_
_entity.id
_entity.type
_entity.pdbx_description
1 polymer ?
#
loop_
_entity_poly.entity_id
_entity_poly.type
_entity_poly.pdbx_seq_one_letter_code
_entity_poly.pdbx_strand_id
1 'polypeptide(L)'
;MVFSNVLNQSNYYDVSELISSLLKTTLGPRSMLKMILDNQGRVIITNDGNCILRELDIKNPIAKSLIELSNTQDIEIGDGTTTVVLIAAELLKLAKVLLQKRYNSIVILNSYLNALEESIFFIKDSLSIPFARDNSKDLIKVILTSIGTKLVGRFSRMICELSLKAVKINQKKDFFKVNTNFKIEKIPVFGVEKSKIIAGIVISKDVSHPKMRRKISNPKILLLDCNIEFKKSEMRSNFEISEGHRWKELIKAEEDQEIYICNLIKKFNPDLIFTEKNVSDIALHYLYKSNISVIRRIRKSDNERLSKVIGSNIVSSIERIEEDDIGRAKNFSVRKIGDEYFTYVIGFDFSKFKTILLFAPSKDILDEMERNLHDGISVARIAISSQGLIPGGGATDMAISNNLINKSRIFKNNNFYIYRAIASSLEIIPRTLVENCGVNVIKKIVELKGNQENKFCNYGIEGRGGNIIDCRKIGLFELPEVKINAYKVAFENASILLKIDKILKGKALN
;
A
#
# COMPACT_ATOMS: atom_id res chain seq x y z
N MET A 1 26.22 -1.67 -39.36
CA MET A 1 25.89 -2.51 -38.17
C MET A 1 25.04 -1.76 -37.15
N VAL A 2 23.92 -1.12 -37.55
CA VAL A 2 23.08 -0.30 -36.62
C VAL A 2 21.68 -0.92 -36.41
N PHE A 3 21.34 -2.01 -37.10
CA PHE A 3 19.97 -2.54 -37.12
C PHE A 3 19.75 -3.84 -36.33
N SER A 4 20.72 -4.34 -35.58
CA SER A 4 20.56 -5.59 -34.80
C SER A 4 19.77 -5.45 -33.47
N ASN A 5 19.30 -4.25 -33.12
CA ASN A 5 18.61 -3.96 -31.87
C ASN A 5 17.13 -3.56 -32.04
N VAL A 6 16.52 -3.89 -33.16
CA VAL A 6 15.09 -3.65 -33.42
C VAL A 6 14.31 -4.90 -33.02
N LEU A 7 13.55 -4.79 -31.94
CA LEU A 7 12.61 -5.85 -31.55
C LEU A 7 11.39 -5.79 -32.49
N ASN A 8 11.07 -6.91 -33.14
CA ASN A 8 9.89 -7.03 -34.01
C ASN A 8 8.60 -7.02 -33.18
N GLN A 9 7.51 -6.48 -33.75
CA GLN A 9 6.20 -6.43 -33.09
C GLN A 9 5.70 -7.79 -32.56
N SER A 10 6.04 -8.91 -33.25
CA SER A 10 5.67 -10.24 -32.77
C SER A 10 6.19 -10.58 -31.38
N ASN A 11 7.38 -10.09 -31.03
CA ASN A 11 8.00 -10.34 -29.71
C ASN A 11 7.31 -9.56 -28.57
N TYR A 12 6.52 -8.54 -28.89
CA TYR A 12 5.81 -7.73 -27.89
C TYR A 12 4.69 -8.51 -27.22
N TYR A 13 3.92 -9.19 -28.05
CA TYR A 13 2.76 -9.95 -27.59
C TYR A 13 3.17 -11.20 -26.81
N ASP A 14 4.28 -11.82 -27.20
CA ASP A 14 4.80 -13.01 -26.52
C ASP A 14 5.27 -12.69 -25.09
N VAL A 15 5.89 -11.52 -24.88
CA VAL A 15 6.29 -11.06 -23.56
C VAL A 15 5.09 -10.77 -22.66
N SER A 16 4.03 -10.15 -23.19
CA SER A 16 2.81 -9.90 -22.42
C SER A 16 2.11 -11.20 -22.01
N GLU A 17 2.12 -12.21 -22.89
CA GLU A 17 1.57 -13.54 -22.59
C GLU A 17 2.37 -14.26 -21.51
N LEU A 18 3.71 -14.15 -21.52
CA LEU A 18 4.57 -14.71 -20.47
C LEU A 18 4.26 -14.08 -19.10
N ILE A 19 4.18 -12.75 -19.02
CA ILE A 19 3.83 -12.06 -17.77
C ILE A 19 2.44 -12.47 -17.28
N SER A 20 1.46 -12.52 -18.19
CA SER A 20 0.11 -12.99 -17.88
C SER A 20 0.14 -14.42 -17.31
N SER A 21 0.89 -15.33 -17.90
CA SER A 21 1.00 -16.72 -17.44
C SER A 21 1.60 -16.84 -16.04
N LEU A 22 2.55 -15.97 -15.70
CA LEU A 22 3.13 -15.92 -14.35
C LEU A 22 2.10 -15.48 -13.29
N LEU A 23 1.20 -14.55 -13.65
CA LEU A 23 0.23 -13.96 -12.73
C LEU A 23 -1.11 -14.73 -12.68
N LYS A 24 -1.49 -15.51 -13.70
CA LYS A 24 -2.76 -16.24 -13.71
C LYS A 24 -2.99 -17.07 -12.47
N THR A 25 -1.97 -17.78 -12.02
CA THR A 25 -2.06 -18.67 -10.85
C THR A 25 -2.18 -17.92 -9.51
N THR A 26 -1.99 -16.60 -9.47
CA THR A 26 -2.12 -15.80 -8.25
C THR A 26 -3.50 -15.16 -8.06
N LEU A 27 -4.42 -15.35 -9.02
CA LEU A 27 -5.76 -14.77 -8.96
C LEU A 27 -6.74 -15.67 -8.20
N GLY A 28 -7.51 -15.07 -7.29
CA GLY A 28 -8.62 -15.70 -6.61
C GLY A 28 -8.25 -16.43 -5.31
N PRO A 29 -9.24 -17.02 -4.61
CA PRO A 29 -9.04 -17.61 -3.28
C PRO A 29 -8.29 -18.95 -3.27
N ARG A 30 -8.11 -19.60 -4.43
CA ARG A 30 -7.22 -20.73 -4.62
C ARG A 30 -5.91 -20.34 -5.32
N SER A 31 -5.47 -19.12 -5.08
CA SER A 31 -4.22 -18.62 -5.62
C SER A 31 -3.01 -19.36 -5.07
N MET A 32 -2.01 -19.54 -5.93
CA MET A 32 -0.69 -20.05 -5.57
C MET A 32 0.23 -18.91 -5.18
N LEU A 33 1.09 -19.16 -4.22
CA LEU A 33 2.13 -18.21 -3.82
C LEU A 33 3.32 -18.28 -4.76
N LYS A 34 3.96 -17.15 -4.96
CA LYS A 34 5.25 -17.04 -5.64
C LYS A 34 6.35 -16.79 -4.61
N MET A 35 7.47 -17.45 -4.79
CA MET A 35 8.69 -17.21 -4.03
C MET A 35 9.69 -16.49 -4.91
N ILE A 36 10.17 -15.35 -4.46
CA ILE A 36 11.07 -14.47 -5.20
C ILE A 36 12.30 -14.22 -4.36
N LEU A 37 13.46 -14.21 -4.99
CA LEU A 37 14.71 -13.76 -4.38
C LEU A 37 14.94 -12.30 -4.76
N ASP A 38 14.95 -11.44 -3.78
CA ASP A 38 15.32 -10.04 -3.95
C ASP A 38 16.81 -9.90 -4.30
N ASN A 39 17.20 -8.77 -4.90
CA ASN A 39 18.60 -8.42 -5.21
C ASN A 39 19.54 -8.46 -3.98
N GLN A 40 18.98 -8.42 -2.78
CA GLN A 40 19.71 -8.54 -1.50
C GLN A 40 19.78 -9.98 -0.97
N GLY A 41 19.27 -10.97 -1.72
CA GLY A 41 19.22 -12.38 -1.30
C GLY A 41 18.12 -12.68 -0.28
N ARG A 42 17.15 -11.80 -0.07
CA ARG A 42 15.99 -12.08 0.79
C ARG A 42 14.93 -12.84 0.02
N VAL A 43 14.27 -13.76 0.69
CA VAL A 43 13.15 -14.50 0.15
C VAL A 43 11.86 -13.73 0.42
N ILE A 44 11.11 -13.41 -0.63
CA ILE A 44 9.78 -12.80 -0.54
C ILE A 44 8.76 -13.84 -0.99
N ILE A 45 7.75 -14.12 -0.16
CA ILE A 45 6.65 -15.03 -0.48
C ILE A 45 5.36 -14.21 -0.53
N THR A 46 4.76 -14.14 -1.72
CA THR A 46 3.54 -13.35 -1.92
C THR A 46 2.69 -13.90 -3.06
N ASN A 47 1.41 -13.51 -3.10
CA ASN A 47 0.51 -13.66 -4.24
C ASN A 47 0.06 -12.32 -4.82
N ASP A 48 0.58 -11.21 -4.30
CA ASP A 48 0.27 -9.88 -4.82
C ASP A 48 0.95 -9.61 -6.15
N GLY A 49 0.16 -9.24 -7.19
CA GLY A 49 0.65 -9.05 -8.55
C GLY A 49 1.67 -7.92 -8.68
N ASN A 50 1.45 -6.79 -7.97
CA ASN A 50 2.37 -5.66 -8.03
C ASN A 50 3.71 -6.01 -7.38
N CYS A 51 3.68 -6.62 -6.20
CA CYS A 51 4.89 -7.04 -5.51
C CYS A 51 5.71 -8.04 -6.36
N ILE A 52 5.05 -9.04 -6.98
CA ILE A 52 5.72 -10.02 -7.85
C ILE A 52 6.42 -9.33 -9.02
N LEU A 53 5.71 -8.46 -9.72
CA LEU A 53 6.24 -7.81 -10.92
C LEU A 53 7.37 -6.82 -10.62
N ARG A 54 7.30 -6.13 -9.49
CA ARG A 54 8.28 -5.13 -9.08
C ARG A 54 9.64 -5.73 -8.73
N GLU A 55 9.64 -6.92 -8.12
CA GLU A 55 10.87 -7.61 -7.70
C GLU A 55 11.54 -8.39 -8.85
N LEU A 56 10.89 -8.50 -10.02
CA LEU A 56 11.49 -9.13 -11.19
C LEU A 56 12.42 -8.17 -11.93
N ASP A 57 13.69 -8.54 -12.10
CA ASP A 57 14.64 -7.78 -12.92
C ASP A 57 14.36 -8.00 -14.43
N ILE A 58 13.43 -7.24 -14.96
CA ILE A 58 13.02 -7.33 -16.36
C ILE A 58 13.57 -6.16 -17.15
N LYS A 59 14.34 -6.46 -18.19
CA LYS A 59 14.96 -5.46 -19.09
C LYS A 59 14.07 -5.08 -20.28
N ASN A 60 13.02 -5.87 -20.56
CA ASN A 60 12.14 -5.62 -21.69
C ASN A 60 11.24 -4.40 -21.45
N PRO A 61 11.17 -3.42 -22.37
CA PRO A 61 10.38 -2.20 -22.19
C PRO A 61 8.87 -2.44 -22.08
N ILE A 62 8.34 -3.45 -22.77
CA ILE A 62 6.91 -3.80 -22.70
C ILE A 62 6.56 -4.39 -21.33
N ALA A 63 7.42 -5.27 -20.84
CA ALA A 63 7.26 -5.80 -19.51
C ALA A 63 7.33 -4.69 -18.45
N LYS A 64 8.23 -3.72 -18.60
CA LYS A 64 8.28 -2.53 -17.74
C LYS A 64 6.98 -1.72 -17.79
N SER A 65 6.39 -1.55 -18.99
CA SER A 65 5.09 -0.87 -19.11
C SER A 65 3.98 -1.62 -18.37
N LEU A 66 3.95 -2.96 -18.43
CA LEU A 66 2.97 -3.75 -17.66
C LEU A 66 3.22 -3.72 -16.15
N ILE A 67 4.50 -3.62 -15.72
CA ILE A 67 4.85 -3.42 -14.30
C ILE A 67 4.35 -2.05 -13.83
N GLU A 68 4.61 -1.01 -14.60
CA GLU A 68 4.18 0.35 -14.27
C GLU A 68 2.65 0.47 -14.21
N LEU A 69 1.94 -0.22 -15.10
CA LEU A 69 0.49 -0.34 -15.09
C LEU A 69 -0.03 -0.96 -13.77
N SER A 70 0.59 -2.05 -13.31
CA SER A 70 0.24 -2.67 -12.03
C SER A 70 0.53 -1.73 -10.86
N ASN A 71 1.65 -1.02 -10.90
CA ASN A 71 2.04 -0.05 -9.87
C ASN A 71 1.08 1.17 -9.82
N THR A 72 0.64 1.66 -10.98
CA THR A 72 -0.36 2.75 -11.05
C THR A 72 -1.67 2.35 -10.40
N GLN A 73 -2.16 1.14 -10.70
CA GLN A 73 -3.38 0.59 -10.08
C GLN A 73 -3.23 0.47 -8.55
N ASP A 74 -2.06 0.05 -8.09
CA ASP A 74 -1.78 -0.10 -6.66
C ASP A 74 -1.75 1.24 -5.93
N ILE A 75 -1.11 2.26 -6.50
CA ILE A 75 -1.02 3.61 -5.92
C ILE A 75 -2.39 4.29 -5.86
N GLU A 76 -3.18 4.19 -6.92
CA GLU A 76 -4.47 4.89 -7.01
C GLU A 76 -5.57 4.20 -6.20
N ILE A 77 -5.63 2.88 -6.29
CA ILE A 77 -6.74 2.08 -5.77
C ILE A 77 -6.29 1.13 -4.66
N GLY A 78 -5.12 0.47 -4.79
CA GLY A 78 -4.60 -0.54 -3.86
C GLY A 78 -5.27 -1.91 -4.01
N ASP A 79 -6.00 -2.17 -5.08
CA ASP A 79 -6.58 -3.49 -5.38
C ASP A 79 -6.74 -3.68 -6.89
N GLY A 80 -6.84 -4.95 -7.34
CA GLY A 80 -7.01 -5.30 -8.74
C GLY A 80 -5.72 -5.27 -9.57
N THR A 81 -4.55 -5.23 -8.96
CA THR A 81 -3.23 -5.19 -9.60
C THR A 81 -3.00 -6.35 -10.57
N THR A 82 -3.37 -7.57 -10.18
CA THR A 82 -3.32 -8.76 -11.04
C THR A 82 -4.33 -8.69 -12.19
N THR A 83 -5.55 -8.25 -11.89
CA THR A 83 -6.66 -8.16 -12.86
C THR A 83 -6.31 -7.24 -14.02
N VAL A 84 -5.74 -6.07 -13.72
CA VAL A 84 -5.33 -5.06 -14.72
C VAL A 84 -4.33 -5.65 -15.73
N VAL A 85 -3.30 -6.36 -15.24
CA VAL A 85 -2.26 -6.94 -16.10
C VAL A 85 -2.82 -8.06 -16.95
N LEU A 86 -3.71 -8.90 -16.39
CA LEU A 86 -4.34 -9.99 -17.16
C LEU A 86 -5.21 -9.46 -18.29
N ILE A 87 -6.00 -8.43 -18.03
CA ILE A 87 -6.85 -7.80 -19.07
C ILE A 87 -5.98 -7.15 -20.15
N ALA A 88 -4.96 -6.36 -19.77
CA ALA A 88 -4.07 -5.72 -20.72
C ALA A 88 -3.33 -6.72 -21.62
N ALA A 89 -2.82 -7.80 -21.03
CA ALA A 89 -2.12 -8.85 -21.78
C ALA A 89 -3.04 -9.59 -22.76
N GLU A 90 -4.29 -9.87 -22.35
CA GLU A 90 -5.25 -10.55 -23.23
C GLU A 90 -5.73 -9.62 -24.36
N LEU A 91 -5.92 -8.32 -24.09
CA LEU A 91 -6.19 -7.33 -25.15
C LEU A 91 -5.06 -7.27 -26.17
N LEU A 92 -3.80 -7.26 -25.71
CA LEU A 92 -2.63 -7.29 -26.60
C LEU A 92 -2.56 -8.58 -27.41
N LYS A 93 -2.83 -9.73 -26.79
CA LYS A 93 -2.87 -11.02 -27.48
C LYS A 93 -3.90 -11.03 -28.62
N LEU A 94 -5.09 -10.51 -28.37
CA LEU A 94 -6.13 -10.40 -29.41
C LEU A 94 -5.77 -9.38 -30.46
N ALA A 95 -5.12 -8.28 -30.12
CA ALA A 95 -4.60 -7.33 -31.09
C ALA A 95 -3.62 -8.00 -32.06
N LYS A 96 -2.74 -8.89 -31.58
CA LYS A 96 -1.84 -9.70 -32.44
C LYS A 96 -2.63 -10.46 -33.48
N VAL A 97 -3.69 -11.17 -33.08
CA VAL A 97 -4.53 -11.96 -34.01
C VAL A 97 -5.23 -11.07 -35.03
N LEU A 98 -5.73 -9.91 -34.63
CA LEU A 98 -6.41 -8.96 -35.51
C LEU A 98 -5.43 -8.34 -36.54
N LEU A 99 -4.23 -7.96 -36.08
CA LEU A 99 -3.18 -7.43 -36.95
C LEU A 99 -2.69 -8.49 -37.97
N GLN A 100 -2.55 -9.74 -37.57
CA GLN A 100 -2.25 -10.86 -38.49
C GLN A 100 -3.34 -11.03 -39.55
N LYS A 101 -4.59 -10.74 -39.20
CA LYS A 101 -5.72 -10.71 -40.17
C LYS A 101 -5.78 -9.41 -40.98
N ARG A 102 -4.75 -8.56 -40.89
CA ARG A 102 -4.62 -7.29 -41.64
C ARG A 102 -5.65 -6.22 -41.28
N TYR A 103 -6.20 -6.23 -40.07
CA TYR A 103 -6.97 -5.09 -39.55
C TYR A 103 -6.03 -3.92 -39.29
N ASN A 104 -6.49 -2.70 -39.57
CA ASN A 104 -5.71 -1.49 -39.31
C ASN A 104 -5.66 -1.24 -37.80
N SER A 105 -4.46 -0.93 -37.24
CA SER A 105 -4.23 -0.66 -35.85
C SER A 105 -5.09 0.52 -35.30
N ILE A 106 -5.32 1.54 -36.13
CA ILE A 106 -6.16 2.70 -35.78
C ILE A 106 -7.62 2.29 -35.57
N VAL A 107 -8.15 1.38 -36.41
CA VAL A 107 -9.53 0.88 -36.27
C VAL A 107 -9.67 0.05 -34.99
N ILE A 108 -8.69 -0.79 -34.71
CA ILE A 108 -8.66 -1.58 -33.45
C ILE A 108 -8.65 -0.62 -32.25
N LEU A 109 -7.80 0.41 -32.28
CA LEU A 109 -7.65 1.39 -31.21
C LEU A 109 -8.95 2.16 -30.93
N ASN A 110 -9.59 2.68 -31.98
CA ASN A 110 -10.87 3.39 -31.84
C ASN A 110 -11.95 2.45 -31.26
N SER A 111 -11.94 1.18 -31.66
CA SER A 111 -12.86 0.19 -31.12
C SER A 111 -12.57 -0.11 -29.63
N TYR A 112 -11.29 -0.09 -29.21
CA TYR A 112 -10.92 -0.23 -27.79
C TYR A 112 -11.46 0.93 -26.95
N LEU A 113 -11.27 2.17 -27.41
CA LEU A 113 -11.76 3.35 -26.69
C LEU A 113 -13.28 3.36 -26.57
N ASN A 114 -14.00 3.08 -27.67
CA ASN A 114 -15.46 3.01 -27.64
C ASN A 114 -15.95 1.89 -26.73
N ALA A 115 -15.34 0.70 -26.79
CA ALA A 115 -15.69 -0.42 -25.91
C ALA A 115 -15.44 -0.13 -24.44
N LEU A 116 -14.38 0.65 -24.12
CA LEU A 116 -14.08 1.12 -22.77
C LEU A 116 -15.19 2.06 -22.25
N GLU A 117 -15.56 3.07 -23.03
CA GLU A 117 -16.62 4.01 -22.65
C GLU A 117 -17.95 3.29 -22.40
N GLU A 118 -18.31 2.36 -23.29
CA GLU A 118 -19.51 1.54 -23.12
C GLU A 118 -19.46 0.64 -21.89
N SER A 119 -18.30 0.05 -21.62
CA SER A 119 -18.11 -0.79 -20.43
C SER A 119 -18.27 0.03 -19.14
N ILE A 120 -17.69 1.24 -19.08
CA ILE A 120 -17.80 2.16 -17.94
C ILE A 120 -19.26 2.60 -17.75
N PHE A 121 -19.94 2.95 -18.83
CA PHE A 121 -21.35 3.33 -18.78
C PHE A 121 -22.21 2.19 -18.22
N PHE A 122 -22.00 0.97 -18.72
CA PHE A 122 -22.75 -0.22 -18.28
C PHE A 122 -22.48 -0.56 -16.81
N ILE A 123 -21.25 -0.41 -16.30
CA ILE A 123 -20.93 -0.60 -14.89
C ILE A 123 -21.71 0.38 -14.02
N LYS A 124 -21.73 1.66 -14.39
CA LYS A 124 -22.35 2.73 -13.59
C LYS A 124 -23.86 2.66 -13.60
N ASP A 125 -24.45 2.42 -14.76
CA ASP A 125 -25.90 2.48 -14.97
C ASP A 125 -26.61 1.19 -14.60
N SER A 126 -26.07 0.06 -15.04
CA SER A 126 -26.82 -1.20 -15.00
C SER A 126 -26.38 -2.18 -13.91
N LEU A 127 -25.08 -2.17 -13.55
CA LEU A 127 -24.52 -3.15 -12.61
C LEU A 127 -24.41 -2.62 -11.18
N SER A 128 -24.33 -1.31 -11.00
CA SER A 128 -24.13 -0.70 -9.70
C SER A 128 -25.39 -0.83 -8.83
N ILE A 129 -25.21 -1.42 -7.66
CA ILE A 129 -26.25 -1.60 -6.65
C ILE A 129 -26.02 -0.57 -5.55
N PRO A 130 -26.97 0.33 -5.26
CA PRO A 130 -26.82 1.26 -4.17
C PRO A 130 -26.68 0.55 -2.84
N PHE A 131 -25.77 1.01 -1.99
CA PHE A 131 -25.59 0.46 -0.65
C PHE A 131 -25.48 1.56 0.42
N ALA A 132 -25.85 1.19 1.65
CA ALA A 132 -25.81 2.10 2.77
C ALA A 132 -24.37 2.19 3.32
N ARG A 133 -23.73 3.36 3.17
CA ARG A 133 -22.36 3.63 3.62
C ARG A 133 -22.11 3.42 5.11
N ASP A 134 -23.16 3.54 5.92
CA ASP A 134 -23.07 3.39 7.38
C ASP A 134 -23.12 1.92 7.83
N ASN A 135 -23.49 1.01 6.94
CA ASN A 135 -23.56 -0.43 7.25
C ASN A 135 -22.16 -1.06 7.32
N SER A 136 -21.63 -1.14 8.53
CA SER A 136 -20.30 -1.74 8.78
C SER A 136 -20.19 -3.19 8.29
N LYS A 137 -21.30 -3.93 8.24
CA LYS A 137 -21.30 -5.34 7.82
C LYS A 137 -21.03 -5.48 6.32
N ASP A 138 -21.61 -4.63 5.50
CA ASP A 138 -21.41 -4.68 4.05
C ASP A 138 -20.04 -4.12 3.67
N LEU A 139 -19.55 -3.08 4.37
CA LEU A 139 -18.18 -2.61 4.23
C LEU A 139 -17.15 -3.71 4.54
N ILE A 140 -17.36 -4.47 5.61
CA ILE A 140 -16.49 -5.61 5.96
C ILE A 140 -16.52 -6.67 4.86
N LYS A 141 -17.69 -6.98 4.27
CA LYS A 141 -17.76 -7.95 3.16
C LYS A 141 -16.94 -7.51 1.95
N VAL A 142 -17.02 -6.23 1.57
CA VAL A 142 -16.26 -5.68 0.45
C VAL A 142 -14.74 -5.75 0.71
N ILE A 143 -14.30 -5.36 1.90
CA ILE A 143 -12.88 -5.46 2.25
C ILE A 143 -12.45 -6.94 2.31
N LEU A 144 -13.32 -7.82 2.78
CA LEU A 144 -13.04 -9.25 2.88
C LEU A 144 -12.91 -9.92 1.50
N THR A 145 -13.63 -9.45 0.48
CA THR A 145 -13.46 -9.96 -0.89
C THR A 145 -12.08 -9.65 -1.45
N SER A 146 -11.51 -8.49 -1.14
CA SER A 146 -10.17 -8.10 -1.57
C SER A 146 -9.07 -8.85 -0.77
N ILE A 147 -9.17 -8.87 0.56
CA ILE A 147 -8.12 -9.44 1.43
C ILE A 147 -8.23 -10.97 1.55
N GLY A 148 -9.44 -11.52 1.44
CA GLY A 148 -9.70 -12.94 1.68
C GLY A 148 -9.02 -13.92 0.71
N THR A 149 -8.51 -13.42 -0.41
CA THR A 149 -7.77 -14.19 -1.41
C THR A 149 -6.27 -14.30 -1.11
N LYS A 150 -5.77 -13.58 -0.10
CA LYS A 150 -4.34 -13.46 0.21
C LYS A 150 -3.87 -14.47 1.28
N LEU A 151 -2.54 -14.61 1.43
CA LEU A 151 -1.89 -15.58 2.32
C LEU A 151 -2.46 -15.56 3.77
N VAL A 152 -2.76 -14.39 4.27
CA VAL A 152 -3.23 -14.17 5.64
C VAL A 152 -4.74 -14.40 5.79
N GLY A 153 -5.37 -15.16 4.89
CA GLY A 153 -6.82 -15.39 4.84
C GLY A 153 -7.47 -15.86 6.15
N ARG A 154 -6.72 -16.58 7.02
CA ARG A 154 -7.20 -16.95 8.36
C ARG A 154 -7.47 -15.76 9.27
N PHE A 155 -6.73 -14.66 9.09
CA PHE A 155 -6.82 -13.43 9.88
C PHE A 155 -7.50 -12.30 9.11
N SER A 156 -8.05 -12.57 7.92
CA SER A 156 -8.66 -11.57 7.05
C SER A 156 -9.72 -10.73 7.76
N ARG A 157 -10.58 -11.34 8.57
CA ARG A 157 -11.62 -10.62 9.32
C ARG A 157 -11.04 -9.59 10.29
N MET A 158 -9.96 -9.95 11.00
CA MET A 158 -9.28 -9.02 11.92
C MET A 158 -8.64 -7.86 11.13
N ILE A 159 -7.98 -8.15 10.01
CA ILE A 159 -7.37 -7.10 9.17
C ILE A 159 -8.47 -6.19 8.61
N CYS A 160 -9.61 -6.72 8.18
CA CYS A 160 -10.76 -5.92 7.73
C CYS A 160 -11.27 -4.99 8.84
N GLU A 161 -11.41 -5.48 10.05
CA GLU A 161 -11.85 -4.66 11.19
C GLU A 161 -10.83 -3.57 11.54
N LEU A 162 -9.52 -3.89 11.49
CA LEU A 162 -8.44 -2.92 11.67
C LEU A 162 -8.46 -1.86 10.56
N SER A 163 -8.57 -2.27 9.30
CA SER A 163 -8.64 -1.35 8.15
C SER A 163 -9.84 -0.40 8.26
N LEU A 164 -11.01 -0.94 8.58
CA LEU A 164 -12.22 -0.14 8.75
C LEU A 164 -12.10 0.85 9.92
N LYS A 165 -11.58 0.41 11.07
CA LYS A 165 -11.33 1.28 12.23
C LYS A 165 -10.29 2.35 11.92
N ALA A 166 -9.25 2.04 11.13
CA ALA A 166 -8.24 3.02 10.72
C ALA A 166 -8.87 4.16 9.90
N VAL A 167 -9.79 3.84 8.98
CA VAL A 167 -10.41 4.82 8.08
C VAL A 167 -11.56 5.58 8.75
N LYS A 168 -12.49 4.90 9.45
CA LYS A 168 -13.68 5.55 10.04
C LYS A 168 -13.38 6.70 10.99
N ILE A 169 -12.26 6.66 11.71
CA ILE A 169 -11.92 7.69 12.67
C ILE A 169 -11.38 8.96 11.98
N ASN A 170 -10.97 8.87 10.70
CA ASN A 170 -10.42 10.00 9.94
C ASN A 170 -11.46 10.80 9.12
N GLN A 171 -12.74 10.45 9.19
CA GLN A 171 -13.81 11.03 8.35
C GLN A 171 -14.03 12.54 8.49
N LYS A 172 -13.41 13.25 9.45
CA LYS A 172 -13.77 14.65 9.73
C LYS A 172 -13.06 15.71 8.88
N LYS A 173 -11.88 15.41 8.27
CA LYS A 173 -11.15 16.43 7.45
C LYS A 173 -10.22 15.80 6.43
N ASP A 174 -10.24 15.71 5.27
CA ASP A 174 -9.28 15.31 4.21
C ASP A 174 -9.24 13.84 3.82
N PHE A 175 -10.13 13.46 2.90
CA PHE A 175 -10.17 12.15 2.27
C PHE A 175 -8.88 11.75 1.51
N PHE A 176 -8.08 12.73 1.08
CA PHE A 176 -6.92 12.50 0.21
C PHE A 176 -5.59 12.21 0.92
N LYS A 177 -5.50 12.42 2.25
CA LYS A 177 -4.23 12.30 3.00
C LYS A 177 -4.21 11.14 4.01
N VAL A 178 -4.89 10.03 3.74
CA VAL A 178 -4.99 8.91 4.68
C VAL A 178 -3.64 8.26 4.97
N ASN A 179 -2.75 8.17 3.97
CA ASN A 179 -1.43 7.54 4.15
C ASN A 179 -0.48 8.29 5.10
N THR A 180 -0.76 9.55 5.43
CA THR A 180 0.10 10.34 6.33
C THR A 180 -0.31 10.27 7.79
N ASN A 181 -1.49 9.72 8.11
CA ASN A 181 -2.09 9.81 9.45
C ASN A 181 -2.02 8.52 10.25
N PHE A 182 -1.38 7.48 9.74
CA PHE A 182 -1.12 6.26 10.50
C PHE A 182 0.30 5.74 10.31
N LYS A 183 0.78 5.02 11.30
CA LYS A 183 2.05 4.29 11.28
C LYS A 183 1.76 2.82 11.55
N ILE A 184 2.44 1.94 10.86
CA ILE A 184 2.42 0.50 11.14
C ILE A 184 3.72 0.15 11.83
N GLU A 185 3.62 -0.49 12.99
CA GLU A 185 4.76 -1.06 13.70
C GLU A 185 4.65 -2.57 13.72
N LYS A 186 5.70 -3.21 13.25
CA LYS A 186 5.82 -4.69 13.13
C LYS A 186 6.55 -5.24 14.34
N ILE A 187 5.91 -6.13 15.07
CA ILE A 187 6.48 -6.70 16.29
C ILE A 187 6.55 -8.22 16.11
N PRO A 188 7.77 -8.80 15.98
CA PRO A 188 7.95 -10.23 15.78
C PRO A 188 7.73 -11.03 17.09
N VAL A 189 6.48 -11.14 17.51
CA VAL A 189 6.05 -11.86 18.71
C VAL A 189 4.79 -12.65 18.41
N PHE A 190 4.65 -13.83 18.98
CA PHE A 190 3.45 -14.64 18.85
C PHE A 190 2.19 -13.96 19.33
N GLY A 191 1.10 -14.14 18.58
CA GLY A 191 -0.22 -13.65 18.91
C GLY A 191 -0.75 -12.63 17.92
N VAL A 192 -0.98 -13.06 16.69
CA VAL A 192 -1.57 -12.22 15.61
C VAL A 192 -2.85 -11.53 16.08
N GLU A 193 -3.67 -12.22 16.88
CA GLU A 193 -4.93 -11.70 17.45
C GLU A 193 -4.75 -10.49 18.39
N LYS A 194 -3.53 -10.25 18.90
CA LYS A 194 -3.20 -9.09 19.73
C LYS A 194 -2.99 -7.82 18.92
N SER A 195 -3.01 -7.90 17.59
CA SER A 195 -2.87 -6.74 16.72
C SER A 195 -3.98 -5.73 16.98
N LYS A 196 -3.62 -4.46 17.14
CA LYS A 196 -4.54 -3.42 17.57
C LYS A 196 -4.14 -2.04 17.07
N ILE A 197 -5.14 -1.15 17.03
CA ILE A 197 -4.92 0.27 16.75
C ILE A 197 -4.79 1.04 18.06
N ILE A 198 -3.80 1.90 18.13
CA ILE A 198 -3.55 2.80 19.25
C ILE A 198 -3.71 4.24 18.76
N ALA A 199 -4.51 5.02 19.47
CA ALA A 199 -4.64 6.45 19.22
C ALA A 199 -3.43 7.17 19.81
N GLY A 200 -2.47 7.49 18.96
CA GLY A 200 -1.17 8.07 19.32
C GLY A 200 -0.03 7.43 18.56
N ILE A 201 1.18 7.67 19.03
CA ILE A 201 2.41 7.15 18.40
C ILE A 201 3.05 6.09 19.27
N VAL A 202 3.50 5.03 18.60
CA VAL A 202 4.36 4.02 19.19
C VAL A 202 5.72 4.06 18.49
N ILE A 203 6.79 4.06 19.27
CA ILE A 203 8.18 4.12 18.79
C ILE A 203 8.94 2.96 19.44
N SER A 204 9.70 2.21 18.64
CA SER A 204 10.55 1.10 19.10
C SER A 204 11.83 1.63 19.77
N LYS A 205 11.69 2.30 20.91
CA LYS A 205 12.79 2.86 21.73
C LYS A 205 12.45 2.77 23.21
N ASP A 206 13.50 2.66 24.05
CA ASP A 206 13.42 2.81 25.51
C ASP A 206 13.88 4.23 25.92
N VAL A 207 13.65 4.59 27.16
CA VAL A 207 14.28 5.77 27.77
C VAL A 207 15.80 5.63 27.75
N SER A 208 16.50 6.74 27.55
CA SER A 208 17.95 6.73 27.35
C SER A 208 18.76 6.35 28.58
N HIS A 209 18.18 6.49 29.79
CA HIS A 209 18.84 6.08 31.04
C HIS A 209 17.92 5.16 31.86
N PRO A 210 18.43 4.04 32.43
CA PRO A 210 17.60 3.01 33.08
C PRO A 210 16.75 3.50 34.24
N LYS A 211 17.21 4.52 34.99
CA LYS A 211 16.55 5.09 36.15
C LYS A 211 15.52 6.18 35.80
N MET A 212 15.35 6.58 34.54
CA MET A 212 14.35 7.55 34.13
C MET A 212 12.94 6.99 34.22
N ARG A 213 11.98 7.88 34.42
CA ARG A 213 10.55 7.52 34.53
C ARG A 213 10.04 6.92 33.25
N ARG A 214 9.42 5.71 33.32
CA ARG A 214 8.81 5.00 32.18
C ARG A 214 7.31 5.18 32.07
N LYS A 215 6.67 5.86 33.02
CA LYS A 215 5.25 6.21 32.99
C LYS A 215 5.07 7.62 33.52
N ILE A 216 4.39 8.46 32.74
CA ILE A 216 4.09 9.84 33.11
C ILE A 216 2.68 10.15 32.63
N SER A 217 1.83 10.65 33.51
CA SER A 217 0.49 11.12 33.19
C SER A 217 0.56 12.63 32.89
N ASN A 218 -0.07 13.05 31.81
CA ASN A 218 -0.09 14.43 31.34
C ASN A 218 1.30 15.07 31.17
N PRO A 219 2.28 14.39 30.52
CA PRO A 219 3.63 14.91 30.39
C PRO A 219 3.68 16.17 29.54
N LYS A 220 4.52 17.12 29.96
CA LYS A 220 5.02 18.22 29.14
C LYS A 220 6.16 17.69 28.28
N ILE A 221 6.05 17.84 26.99
CA ILE A 221 6.95 17.22 26.01
C ILE A 221 7.64 18.28 25.18
N LEU A 222 8.95 18.18 25.07
CA LEU A 222 9.80 19.00 24.20
C LEU A 222 10.36 18.14 23.07
N LEU A 223 10.24 18.64 21.81
CA LEU A 223 10.74 17.98 20.61
C LEU A 223 11.95 18.74 20.08
N LEU A 224 13.08 18.05 19.93
CA LEU A 224 14.33 18.65 19.49
C LEU A 224 14.88 17.99 18.22
N ASP A 225 15.49 18.79 17.36
CA ASP A 225 16.32 18.37 16.23
C ASP A 225 17.78 18.85 16.38
N CYS A 226 18.26 18.95 17.61
CA CYS A 226 19.63 19.37 17.91
C CYS A 226 20.30 18.39 18.87
N ASN A 227 21.64 18.41 18.85
CA ASN A 227 22.45 17.66 19.81
C ASN A 227 22.37 18.32 21.19
N ILE A 228 22.28 17.50 22.22
CA ILE A 228 22.47 17.93 23.62
C ILE A 228 23.84 17.40 24.05
N GLU A 229 24.88 17.96 23.46
CA GLU A 229 26.29 17.64 23.70
C GLU A 229 27.14 18.85 23.41
N PHE A 230 28.37 18.84 23.89
CA PHE A 230 29.33 19.87 23.58
C PHE A 230 29.49 20.05 22.07
N LYS A 231 29.31 21.29 21.57
CA LYS A 231 29.51 21.60 20.16
C LYS A 231 31.02 21.67 19.87
N LYS A 232 31.53 20.65 19.21
CA LYS A 232 32.89 20.71 18.66
C LYS A 232 32.93 21.80 17.59
N SER A 233 33.94 22.68 17.67
CA SER A 233 34.17 23.68 16.64
C SER A 233 34.43 23.00 15.28
N GLU A 234 33.86 23.54 14.21
CA GLU A 234 34.07 23.03 12.86
C GLU A 234 35.51 23.23 12.38
N MET A 235 36.21 24.21 12.97
CA MET A 235 37.65 24.42 12.75
C MET A 235 38.46 23.42 13.56
N ARG A 236 39.23 22.60 12.89
CA ARG A 236 40.25 21.74 13.54
C ARG A 236 41.38 22.61 14.08
N SER A 237 41.24 23.12 15.28
CA SER A 237 42.34 23.74 16.04
C SER A 237 43.01 22.65 16.89
N ASN A 238 44.27 22.38 16.62
CA ASN A 238 45.05 21.50 17.47
C ASN A 238 45.60 22.36 18.61
N PHE A 239 45.19 22.04 19.83
CA PHE A 239 45.74 22.67 21.05
C PHE A 239 46.84 21.75 21.59
N GLU A 240 48.07 22.23 21.70
CA GLU A 240 49.12 21.55 22.41
C GLU A 240 49.04 21.96 23.91
N ILE A 241 48.77 20.99 24.76
CA ILE A 241 48.67 21.20 26.19
C ILE A 241 50.00 20.80 26.83
N SER A 242 50.77 21.75 27.29
CA SER A 242 52.06 21.53 27.92
C SER A 242 51.99 21.18 29.41
N GLU A 243 50.86 21.44 30.06
CA GLU A 243 50.68 21.26 31.53
C GLU A 243 49.43 20.46 31.88
N GLY A 244 49.57 19.39 32.69
CA GLY A 244 48.51 18.45 33.02
C GLY A 244 47.32 19.05 33.81
N HIS A 245 47.50 20.21 34.48
CA HIS A 245 46.37 20.86 35.16
C HIS A 245 45.42 21.57 34.18
N ARG A 246 45.91 22.08 33.06
CA ARG A 246 45.06 22.69 32.00
C ARG A 246 44.16 21.70 31.33
N TRP A 247 44.50 20.43 31.28
CA TRP A 247 43.64 19.38 30.83
C TRP A 247 42.36 19.25 31.69
N LYS A 248 42.50 19.35 33.02
CA LYS A 248 41.34 19.30 33.94
C LYS A 248 40.45 20.52 33.77
N GLU A 249 41.03 21.71 33.47
CA GLU A 249 40.26 22.92 33.19
C GLU A 249 39.42 22.81 31.93
N LEU A 250 39.99 22.21 30.87
CA LEU A 250 39.22 21.97 29.62
C LEU A 250 38.07 21.02 29.82
N ILE A 251 38.29 19.90 30.52
CA ILE A 251 37.18 18.95 30.81
C ILE A 251 36.10 19.65 31.63
N LYS A 252 36.47 20.46 32.61
CA LYS A 252 35.49 21.25 33.39
C LYS A 252 34.74 22.24 32.52
N ALA A 253 35.39 22.90 31.59
CA ALA A 253 34.73 23.85 30.67
C ALA A 253 33.70 23.14 29.76
N GLU A 254 34.03 21.92 29.28
CA GLU A 254 33.08 21.09 28.51
C GLU A 254 31.87 20.70 29.41
N GLU A 255 32.11 20.24 30.61
CA GLU A 255 31.06 19.90 31.57
C GLU A 255 30.16 21.10 31.88
N ASP A 256 30.76 22.27 32.20
CA ASP A 256 30.03 23.49 32.52
C ASP A 256 29.15 23.97 31.37
N GLN A 257 29.59 23.80 30.13
CA GLN A 257 28.79 24.13 28.93
C GLN A 257 27.61 23.17 28.77
N GLU A 258 27.80 21.86 28.97
CA GLU A 258 26.71 20.89 28.94
C GLU A 258 25.68 21.16 30.07
N ILE A 259 26.15 21.50 31.24
CA ILE A 259 25.31 21.91 32.40
C ILE A 259 24.51 23.17 32.05
N TYR A 260 25.14 24.16 31.42
CA TYR A 260 24.45 25.38 30.97
C TYR A 260 23.31 25.04 29.98
N ILE A 261 23.56 24.20 28.99
CA ILE A 261 22.54 23.72 28.05
C ILE A 261 21.39 23.02 28.79
N CYS A 262 21.70 22.13 29.73
CA CYS A 262 20.70 21.46 30.56
C CYS A 262 19.88 22.43 31.41
N ASN A 263 20.51 23.48 31.92
CA ASN A 263 19.82 24.51 32.71
C ASN A 263 18.89 25.36 31.85
N LEU A 264 19.21 25.65 30.58
CA LEU A 264 18.30 26.30 29.65
C LEU A 264 17.02 25.46 29.45
N ILE A 265 17.17 24.16 29.21
CA ILE A 265 16.04 23.24 29.06
C ILE A 265 15.20 23.19 30.37
N LYS A 266 15.87 23.14 31.50
CA LYS A 266 15.20 23.05 32.82
C LYS A 266 14.32 24.25 33.16
N LYS A 267 14.61 25.45 32.63
CA LYS A 267 13.78 26.66 32.84
C LYS A 267 12.32 26.43 32.40
N PHE A 268 12.09 25.59 31.38
CA PHE A 268 10.76 25.30 30.86
C PHE A 268 10.08 24.09 31.54
N ASN A 269 10.77 23.40 32.46
CA ASN A 269 10.28 22.23 33.18
C ASN A 269 9.56 21.18 32.32
N PRO A 270 10.17 20.65 31.22
CA PRO A 270 9.61 19.54 30.48
C PRO A 270 9.70 18.26 31.32
N ASP A 271 8.72 17.37 31.21
CA ASP A 271 8.78 16.01 31.78
C ASP A 271 9.49 15.02 30.90
N LEU A 272 9.41 15.25 29.60
CA LEU A 272 9.91 14.33 28.58
C LEU A 272 10.52 15.10 27.40
N ILE A 273 11.67 14.64 26.94
CA ILE A 273 12.37 15.18 25.76
C ILE A 273 12.52 14.08 24.73
N PHE A 274 12.16 14.40 23.49
CA PHE A 274 12.48 13.60 22.33
C PHE A 274 13.52 14.34 21.47
N THR A 275 14.59 13.66 21.08
CA THR A 275 15.58 14.24 20.18
C THR A 275 15.93 13.29 19.04
N GLU A 276 16.08 13.84 17.83
CA GLU A 276 16.54 13.10 16.66
C GLU A 276 18.02 12.75 16.76
N LYS A 277 18.78 13.60 17.44
CA LYS A 277 20.23 13.50 17.53
C LYS A 277 20.70 12.89 18.85
N ASN A 278 21.98 13.03 19.11
CA ASN A 278 22.62 12.44 20.28
C ASN A 278 22.49 13.33 21.53
N VAL A 279 22.60 12.70 22.69
CA VAL A 279 22.68 13.35 24.00
C VAL A 279 23.86 12.77 24.73
N SER A 280 24.71 13.60 25.29
CA SER A 280 25.89 13.15 26.06
C SER A 280 25.45 12.43 27.34
N ASP A 281 26.28 11.55 27.85
CA ASP A 281 25.97 10.81 29.08
C ASP A 281 25.97 11.73 30.33
N ILE A 282 26.75 12.80 30.29
CA ILE A 282 26.76 13.86 31.33
C ILE A 282 25.42 14.58 31.30
N ALA A 283 24.95 15.04 30.14
CA ALA A 283 23.65 15.68 30.01
C ALA A 283 22.50 14.75 30.44
N LEU A 284 22.55 13.46 30.11
CA LEU A 284 21.56 12.46 30.55
C LEU A 284 21.52 12.35 32.07
N HIS A 285 22.67 12.39 32.74
CA HIS A 285 22.74 12.35 34.20
C HIS A 285 22.13 13.60 34.86
N TYR A 286 22.40 14.79 34.33
CA TYR A 286 21.81 16.05 34.84
C TYR A 286 20.31 16.12 34.58
N LEU A 287 19.84 15.73 33.41
CA LEU A 287 18.41 15.68 33.09
C LEU A 287 17.68 14.65 33.98
N TYR A 288 18.30 13.49 34.24
CA TYR A 288 17.77 12.51 35.19
C TYR A 288 17.63 13.07 36.59
N LYS A 289 18.66 13.76 37.15
CA LYS A 289 18.59 14.43 38.43
C LYS A 289 17.47 15.47 38.51
N SER A 290 17.15 16.09 37.40
CA SER A 290 16.03 17.05 37.27
C SER A 290 14.67 16.37 37.01
N ASN A 291 14.57 15.04 37.11
CA ASN A 291 13.36 14.27 36.86
C ASN A 291 12.83 14.34 35.41
N ILE A 292 13.66 14.67 34.44
CA ILE A 292 13.33 14.77 33.03
C ILE A 292 13.70 13.45 32.35
N SER A 293 12.76 12.81 31.65
CA SER A 293 13.02 11.62 30.86
C SER A 293 13.41 11.99 29.44
N VAL A 294 14.38 11.27 28.85
CA VAL A 294 14.91 11.57 27.53
C VAL A 294 14.87 10.32 26.65
N ILE A 295 14.47 10.50 25.38
CA ILE A 295 14.56 9.49 24.33
C ILE A 295 15.37 10.08 23.18
N ARG A 296 16.54 9.49 22.92
CA ARG A 296 17.48 9.97 21.91
C ARG A 296 17.40 9.18 20.61
N ARG A 297 17.89 9.76 19.52
CA ARG A 297 18.03 9.13 18.18
C ARG A 297 16.71 8.59 17.65
N ILE A 298 15.63 9.36 17.75
CA ILE A 298 14.37 9.03 17.07
C ILE A 298 14.47 9.37 15.58
N ARG A 299 13.68 8.68 14.77
CA ARG A 299 13.62 8.98 13.34
C ARG A 299 12.94 10.33 13.12
N LYS A 300 13.41 11.12 12.17
CA LYS A 300 12.81 12.40 11.78
C LYS A 300 11.31 12.27 11.52
N SER A 301 10.91 11.23 10.76
CA SER A 301 9.49 10.96 10.49
C SER A 301 8.66 10.71 11.75
N ASP A 302 9.24 10.11 12.80
CA ASP A 302 8.54 9.88 14.06
C ASP A 302 8.43 11.18 14.89
N ASN A 303 9.45 12.03 14.81
CA ASN A 303 9.45 13.36 15.44
C ASN A 303 8.38 14.28 14.80
N GLU A 304 8.30 14.32 13.48
CA GLU A 304 7.25 15.04 12.74
C GLU A 304 5.82 14.53 13.08
N ARG A 305 5.68 13.23 13.30
CA ARG A 305 4.41 12.64 13.73
C ARG A 305 4.09 13.01 15.18
N LEU A 306 5.09 12.99 16.07
CA LEU A 306 4.94 13.45 17.46
C LEU A 306 4.48 14.91 17.50
N SER A 307 5.06 15.79 16.70
CA SER A 307 4.66 17.20 16.66
C SER A 307 3.17 17.36 16.31
N LYS A 308 2.67 16.56 15.37
CA LYS A 308 1.25 16.55 14.99
C LYS A 308 0.31 16.04 16.10
N VAL A 309 0.76 15.01 16.85
CA VAL A 309 -0.05 14.42 17.95
C VAL A 309 -0.09 15.31 19.17
N ILE A 310 1.05 15.92 19.51
CA ILE A 310 1.23 16.71 20.72
C ILE A 310 0.80 18.17 20.46
N GLY A 311 0.89 18.62 19.20
CA GLY A 311 0.59 20.01 18.80
C GLY A 311 1.71 20.97 19.17
N SER A 312 2.98 20.53 19.13
CA SER A 312 4.17 21.34 19.42
C SER A 312 5.08 21.44 18.22
N ASN A 313 5.92 22.46 18.17
CA ASN A 313 6.94 22.62 17.15
C ASN A 313 8.18 21.78 17.47
N ILE A 314 8.98 21.48 16.43
CA ILE A 314 10.29 20.86 16.58
C ILE A 314 11.32 21.98 16.66
N VAL A 315 12.08 22.04 17.74
CA VAL A 315 13.07 23.10 17.96
C VAL A 315 14.45 22.64 17.48
N SER A 316 15.08 23.46 16.66
CA SER A 316 16.40 23.19 16.09
C SER A 316 17.57 23.79 16.89
N SER A 317 17.29 24.70 17.86
CA SER A 317 18.31 25.31 18.73
C SER A 317 17.76 25.48 20.15
N ILE A 318 18.50 25.02 21.14
CA ILE A 318 18.10 25.03 22.54
C ILE A 318 17.95 26.48 23.07
N GLU A 319 18.68 27.42 22.51
CA GLU A 319 18.63 28.83 22.89
C GLU A 319 17.33 29.54 22.48
N ARG A 320 16.61 28.95 21.50
CA ARG A 320 15.38 29.50 20.90
C ARG A 320 14.11 28.79 21.35
N ILE A 321 14.16 28.09 22.47
CA ILE A 321 12.97 27.43 23.03
C ILE A 321 12.02 28.48 23.56
N GLU A 322 10.75 28.41 23.14
CA GLU A 322 9.66 29.23 23.67
C GLU A 322 8.65 28.37 24.43
N GLU A 323 7.78 28.97 25.21
CA GLU A 323 6.75 28.23 25.95
C GLU A 323 5.76 27.51 25.05
N ASP A 324 5.50 28.06 23.86
CA ASP A 324 4.60 27.51 22.83
C ASP A 324 5.17 26.24 22.16
N ASP A 325 6.46 25.99 22.28
CA ASP A 325 7.11 24.78 21.76
C ASP A 325 6.91 23.57 22.67
N ILE A 326 6.36 23.78 23.87
CA ILE A 326 6.10 22.70 24.82
C ILE A 326 4.71 22.14 24.60
N GLY A 327 4.66 20.95 24.03
CA GLY A 327 3.41 20.24 23.87
C GLY A 327 3.00 19.42 25.09
N ARG A 328 1.78 18.92 25.08
CA ARG A 328 1.25 18.04 26.13
C ARG A 328 0.65 16.78 25.52
N ALA A 329 0.85 15.67 26.20
CA ALA A 329 0.18 14.42 25.86
C ALA A 329 -0.64 13.92 27.05
N LYS A 330 -1.63 13.07 26.78
CA LYS A 330 -2.47 12.47 27.81
C LYS A 330 -1.70 11.46 28.65
N ASN A 331 -0.89 10.63 28.02
CA ASN A 331 -0.17 9.56 28.70
C ASN A 331 1.12 9.20 27.94
N PHE A 332 2.16 8.98 28.69
CA PHE A 332 3.42 8.41 28.23
C PHE A 332 3.68 7.11 28.98
N SER A 333 4.01 6.04 28.28
CA SER A 333 4.39 4.77 28.91
C SER A 333 5.34 3.99 28.02
N VAL A 334 6.36 3.39 28.63
CA VAL A 334 7.26 2.45 27.99
C VAL A 334 6.91 1.04 28.42
N ARG A 335 6.78 0.13 27.49
CA ARG A 335 6.44 -1.27 27.74
C ARG A 335 7.41 -2.18 27.01
N LYS A 336 7.86 -3.22 27.67
CA LYS A 336 8.63 -4.28 27.06
C LYS A 336 7.67 -5.27 26.37
N ILE A 337 7.92 -5.56 25.10
CA ILE A 337 7.17 -6.55 24.33
C ILE A 337 8.20 -7.46 23.65
N GLY A 338 8.25 -8.73 24.03
CA GLY A 338 9.35 -9.60 23.63
C GLY A 338 10.66 -9.08 24.22
N ASP A 339 11.67 -8.92 23.38
CA ASP A 339 12.99 -8.42 23.80
C ASP A 339 13.17 -6.92 23.62
N GLU A 340 12.23 -6.25 22.95
CA GLU A 340 12.29 -4.83 22.64
C GLU A 340 11.38 -3.96 23.54
N TYR A 341 11.79 -2.70 23.72
CA TYR A 341 11.00 -1.71 24.43
C TYR A 341 10.27 -0.81 23.43
N PHE A 342 9.00 -0.56 23.72
CA PHE A 342 8.13 0.29 22.93
C PHE A 342 7.61 1.45 23.76
N THR A 343 7.85 2.64 23.27
CA THR A 343 7.35 3.89 23.85
C THR A 343 6.01 4.26 23.26
N TYR A 344 5.01 4.44 24.11
CA TYR A 344 3.64 4.83 23.77
C TYR A 344 3.43 6.28 24.16
N VAL A 345 3.05 7.13 23.20
CA VAL A 345 2.65 8.52 23.43
C VAL A 345 1.21 8.67 22.95
N ILE A 346 0.29 8.87 23.89
CA ILE A 346 -1.14 9.03 23.61
C ILE A 346 -1.47 10.52 23.71
N GLY A 347 -1.93 11.12 22.62
CA GLY A 347 -2.37 12.52 22.58
C GLY A 347 -3.76 12.72 23.17
N PHE A 348 -4.16 13.98 23.36
CA PHE A 348 -5.52 14.33 23.78
C PHE A 348 -6.52 14.19 22.63
N ASP A 349 -6.10 14.45 21.40
CA ASP A 349 -6.94 14.38 20.23
C ASP A 349 -6.77 13.02 19.52
N PHE A 350 -7.76 12.13 19.74
CA PHE A 350 -7.76 10.77 19.20
C PHE A 350 -7.88 10.71 17.67
N SER A 351 -8.16 11.81 17.01
CA SER A 351 -8.43 11.85 15.57
C SER A 351 -7.20 12.10 14.70
N LYS A 352 -6.12 12.69 15.25
CA LYS A 352 -5.01 13.22 14.45
C LYS A 352 -4.04 12.17 13.94
N PHE A 353 -3.67 11.19 14.76
CA PHE A 353 -2.68 10.17 14.37
C PHE A 353 -2.89 8.83 15.09
N LYS A 354 -2.59 7.74 14.40
CA LYS A 354 -2.74 6.39 14.94
C LYS A 354 -1.56 5.52 14.60
N THR A 355 -1.27 4.59 15.49
CA THR A 355 -0.32 3.51 15.23
C THR A 355 -1.04 2.17 15.24
N ILE A 356 -0.84 1.39 14.20
CA ILE A 356 -1.33 0.03 14.10
C ILE A 356 -0.19 -0.88 14.49
N LEU A 357 -0.37 -1.65 15.55
CA LEU A 357 0.58 -2.67 15.97
C LEU A 357 0.21 -3.99 15.34
N LEU A 358 1.12 -4.57 14.55
CA LEU A 358 0.99 -5.91 13.98
C LEU A 358 1.90 -6.87 14.73
N PHE A 359 1.35 -8.00 15.13
CA PHE A 359 2.06 -9.09 15.78
C PHE A 359 2.04 -10.33 14.90
N ALA A 360 3.19 -10.94 14.66
CA ALA A 360 3.28 -12.26 14.04
C ALA A 360 4.63 -12.92 14.38
N PRO A 361 4.73 -14.25 14.28
CA PRO A 361 5.95 -14.97 14.64
C PRO A 361 7.10 -14.79 13.66
N SER A 362 6.83 -14.52 12.39
CA SER A 362 7.82 -14.35 11.31
C SER A 362 7.77 -12.97 10.72
N LYS A 363 8.92 -12.44 10.28
CA LYS A 363 9.01 -11.17 9.55
C LYS A 363 8.27 -11.23 8.21
N ASP A 364 8.33 -12.35 7.50
CA ASP A 364 7.67 -12.51 6.21
C ASP A 364 6.15 -12.43 6.34
N ILE A 365 5.59 -13.03 7.41
CA ILE A 365 4.16 -12.91 7.72
C ILE A 365 3.80 -11.47 8.09
N LEU A 366 4.66 -10.76 8.85
CA LEU A 366 4.45 -9.36 9.19
C LEU A 366 4.44 -8.46 7.94
N ASP A 367 5.36 -8.69 7.02
CA ASP A 367 5.46 -7.93 5.79
C ASP A 367 4.25 -8.17 4.88
N GLU A 368 3.75 -9.40 4.83
CA GLU A 368 2.52 -9.71 4.11
C GLU A 368 1.27 -9.14 4.79
N MET A 369 1.21 -9.18 6.14
CA MET A 369 0.13 -8.53 6.89
C MET A 369 0.10 -7.02 6.69
N GLU A 370 1.26 -6.38 6.62
CA GLU A 370 1.39 -4.95 6.33
C GLU A 370 0.83 -4.63 4.93
N ARG A 371 1.23 -5.38 3.89
CA ARG A 371 0.70 -5.23 2.52
C ARG A 371 -0.82 -5.38 2.50
N ASN A 372 -1.33 -6.46 3.08
CA ASN A 372 -2.77 -6.72 3.13
C ASN A 372 -3.55 -5.65 3.91
N LEU A 373 -2.93 -5.06 4.93
CA LEU A 373 -3.51 -3.94 5.67
C LEU A 373 -3.56 -2.66 4.82
N HIS A 374 -2.51 -2.37 4.05
CA HIS A 374 -2.49 -1.24 3.11
C HIS A 374 -3.59 -1.36 2.07
N ASP A 375 -3.74 -2.53 1.45
CA ASP A 375 -4.81 -2.79 0.49
C ASP A 375 -6.19 -2.65 1.15
N GLY A 376 -6.36 -3.23 2.33
CA GLY A 376 -7.61 -3.12 3.08
C GLY A 376 -7.97 -1.68 3.47
N ILE A 377 -6.99 -0.84 3.81
CA ILE A 377 -7.20 0.58 4.09
C ILE A 377 -7.57 1.33 2.81
N SER A 378 -6.91 1.04 1.69
CA SER A 378 -7.20 1.66 0.40
C SER A 378 -8.59 1.32 -0.08
N VAL A 379 -8.97 0.03 -0.06
CA VAL A 379 -10.33 -0.44 -0.39
C VAL A 379 -11.37 0.15 0.57
N ALA A 380 -11.10 0.19 1.87
CA ALA A 380 -12.02 0.79 2.86
C ALA A 380 -12.26 2.28 2.61
N ARG A 381 -11.20 3.02 2.22
CA ARG A 381 -11.29 4.44 1.85
C ARG A 381 -12.22 4.65 0.66
N ILE A 382 -12.03 3.87 -0.40
CA ILE A 382 -12.85 3.95 -1.60
C ILE A 382 -14.28 3.52 -1.30
N ALA A 383 -14.49 2.44 -0.53
CA ALA A 383 -15.80 1.94 -0.16
C ALA A 383 -16.65 2.97 0.60
N ILE A 384 -16.04 3.82 1.43
CA ILE A 384 -16.73 4.89 2.13
C ILE A 384 -17.13 6.03 1.17
N SER A 385 -16.34 6.29 0.12
CA SER A 385 -16.66 7.31 -0.89
C SER A 385 -17.55 6.80 -2.02
N SER A 386 -17.56 5.50 -2.28
CA SER A 386 -18.35 4.86 -3.34
C SER A 386 -19.84 5.01 -3.14
N GLN A 387 -20.58 5.05 -4.26
CA GLN A 387 -22.05 5.16 -4.26
C GLN A 387 -22.76 3.82 -4.49
N GLY A 388 -22.03 2.79 -4.87
CA GLY A 388 -22.61 1.49 -5.20
C GLY A 388 -21.63 0.33 -5.03
N LEU A 389 -22.18 -0.87 -5.17
CA LEU A 389 -21.43 -2.13 -5.20
C LEU A 389 -21.75 -2.86 -6.50
N ILE A 390 -20.81 -3.64 -6.99
CA ILE A 390 -20.97 -4.51 -8.15
C ILE A 390 -20.76 -5.97 -7.76
N PRO A 391 -21.35 -6.94 -8.46
CA PRO A 391 -21.13 -8.35 -8.19
C PRO A 391 -19.70 -8.75 -8.54
N GLY A 392 -19.03 -9.47 -7.63
CA GLY A 392 -17.66 -9.96 -7.79
C GLY A 392 -17.57 -11.33 -8.47
N GLY A 393 -16.44 -12.00 -8.31
CA GLY A 393 -16.22 -13.36 -8.81
C GLY A 393 -16.29 -13.49 -10.34
N GLY A 394 -15.90 -12.45 -11.08
CA GLY A 394 -15.94 -12.41 -12.54
C GLY A 394 -17.34 -12.22 -13.12
N ALA A 395 -18.37 -11.99 -12.29
CA ALA A 395 -19.74 -11.74 -12.74
C ALA A 395 -19.82 -10.45 -13.58
N THR A 396 -19.22 -9.37 -13.09
CA THR A 396 -19.13 -8.08 -13.78
C THR A 396 -18.44 -8.21 -15.13
N ASP A 397 -17.27 -8.90 -15.19
CA ASP A 397 -16.50 -9.07 -16.39
C ASP A 397 -17.29 -9.84 -17.46
N MET A 398 -18.01 -10.90 -17.06
CA MET A 398 -18.86 -11.68 -17.96
C MET A 398 -20.09 -10.87 -18.42
N ALA A 399 -20.72 -10.08 -17.54
CA ALA A 399 -21.85 -9.23 -17.91
C ALA A 399 -21.47 -8.17 -18.95
N ILE A 400 -20.29 -7.56 -18.80
CA ILE A 400 -19.76 -6.61 -19.78
C ILE A 400 -19.45 -7.31 -21.09
N SER A 401 -18.84 -8.51 -21.07
CA SER A 401 -18.61 -9.32 -22.26
C SER A 401 -19.91 -9.57 -23.02
N ASN A 402 -20.97 -10.03 -22.34
CA ASN A 402 -22.27 -10.26 -22.94
C ASN A 402 -22.89 -8.98 -23.53
N ASN A 403 -22.79 -7.84 -22.83
CA ASN A 403 -23.25 -6.54 -23.32
C ASN A 403 -22.53 -6.14 -24.62
N LEU A 404 -21.21 -6.26 -24.67
CA LEU A 404 -20.41 -5.96 -25.85
C LEU A 404 -20.73 -6.90 -27.03
N ILE A 405 -20.98 -8.19 -26.78
CA ILE A 405 -21.43 -9.15 -27.78
C ILE A 405 -22.78 -8.72 -28.36
N ASN A 406 -23.73 -8.32 -27.52
CA ASN A 406 -25.04 -7.87 -27.97
C ASN A 406 -24.95 -6.60 -28.81
N LYS A 407 -24.12 -5.63 -28.39
CA LYS A 407 -23.84 -4.41 -29.15
C LYS A 407 -23.11 -4.70 -30.46
N SER A 408 -22.21 -5.68 -30.49
CA SER A 408 -21.52 -6.06 -31.72
C SER A 408 -22.47 -6.40 -32.85
N ARG A 409 -23.64 -6.98 -32.52
CA ARG A 409 -24.66 -7.36 -33.54
C ARG A 409 -25.27 -6.17 -34.29
N ILE A 410 -25.16 -4.95 -33.70
CA ILE A 410 -25.65 -3.71 -34.34
C ILE A 410 -24.69 -3.23 -35.42
N PHE A 411 -23.41 -3.56 -35.32
CA PHE A 411 -22.40 -3.15 -36.30
C PHE A 411 -22.43 -4.05 -37.51
N LYS A 412 -22.62 -3.47 -38.69
CA LYS A 412 -22.59 -4.19 -39.98
C LYS A 412 -21.19 -4.33 -40.60
N ASN A 413 -20.17 -3.68 -40.00
CA ASN A 413 -18.81 -3.55 -40.52
C ASN A 413 -17.80 -4.39 -39.73
N ASN A 414 -16.52 -4.27 -40.11
CA ASN A 414 -15.36 -4.91 -39.44
C ASN A 414 -15.33 -4.75 -37.93
N ASN A 415 -15.95 -3.70 -37.37
CA ASN A 415 -16.07 -3.48 -35.94
C ASN A 415 -16.81 -4.62 -35.22
N PHE A 416 -17.69 -5.33 -35.86
CA PHE A 416 -18.34 -6.54 -35.32
C PHE A 416 -17.33 -7.55 -34.76
N TYR A 417 -16.31 -7.88 -35.56
CA TYR A 417 -15.31 -8.86 -35.15
C TYR A 417 -14.40 -8.33 -34.02
N ILE A 418 -14.06 -7.03 -34.05
CA ILE A 418 -13.22 -6.41 -33.07
C ILE A 418 -13.94 -6.37 -31.70
N TYR A 419 -15.20 -5.93 -31.67
CA TYR A 419 -15.99 -5.91 -30.43
C TYR A 419 -16.17 -7.31 -29.83
N ARG A 420 -16.38 -8.31 -30.67
CA ARG A 420 -16.49 -9.69 -30.23
C ARG A 420 -15.17 -10.23 -29.67
N ALA A 421 -14.05 -9.82 -30.25
CA ALA A 421 -12.73 -10.15 -29.75
C ALA A 421 -12.50 -9.48 -28.38
N ILE A 422 -12.82 -8.18 -28.22
CA ILE A 422 -12.72 -7.47 -26.94
C ILE A 422 -13.60 -8.16 -25.87
N ALA A 423 -14.82 -8.50 -26.19
CA ALA A 423 -15.72 -9.22 -25.29
C ALA A 423 -15.09 -10.55 -24.81
N SER A 424 -14.46 -11.29 -25.73
CA SER A 424 -13.75 -12.54 -25.41
C SER A 424 -12.53 -12.31 -24.51
N SER A 425 -11.83 -11.15 -24.62
CA SER A 425 -10.69 -10.84 -23.74
C SER A 425 -11.12 -10.62 -22.29
N LEU A 426 -12.26 -10.00 -22.06
CA LEU A 426 -12.76 -9.75 -20.70
C LEU A 426 -13.16 -11.03 -19.97
N GLU A 427 -13.42 -12.12 -20.71
CA GLU A 427 -13.68 -13.42 -20.12
C GLU A 427 -12.46 -14.05 -19.45
N ILE A 428 -11.25 -13.46 -19.59
CA ILE A 428 -10.03 -14.00 -19.00
C ILE A 428 -10.15 -14.12 -17.47
N ILE A 429 -10.83 -13.17 -16.80
CA ILE A 429 -10.97 -13.17 -15.34
C ILE A 429 -11.81 -14.36 -14.84
N PRO A 430 -13.08 -14.56 -15.25
CA PRO A 430 -13.83 -15.74 -14.86
C PRO A 430 -13.16 -17.03 -15.33
N ARG A 431 -12.53 -17.05 -16.52
CA ARG A 431 -11.81 -18.20 -17.04
C ARG A 431 -10.66 -18.61 -16.12
N THR A 432 -9.83 -17.65 -15.70
CA THR A 432 -8.71 -17.89 -14.79
C THR A 432 -9.20 -18.37 -13.41
N LEU A 433 -10.30 -17.83 -12.91
CA LEU A 433 -10.89 -18.29 -11.63
C LEU A 433 -11.30 -19.76 -11.70
N VAL A 434 -11.93 -20.20 -12.81
CA VAL A 434 -12.30 -21.61 -13.00
C VAL A 434 -11.08 -22.51 -13.17
N GLU A 435 -10.06 -22.06 -13.93
CA GLU A 435 -8.77 -22.76 -14.08
C GLU A 435 -8.12 -23.03 -12.73
N ASN A 436 -8.03 -22.00 -11.88
CA ASN A 436 -7.42 -22.12 -10.55
C ASN A 436 -8.25 -23.01 -9.60
N CYS A 437 -9.55 -23.17 -9.84
CA CYS A 437 -10.38 -24.12 -9.10
C CYS A 437 -10.18 -25.57 -9.57
N GLY A 438 -9.51 -25.81 -10.70
CA GLY A 438 -9.29 -27.16 -11.25
C GLY A 438 -10.54 -27.78 -11.91
N VAL A 439 -11.48 -26.96 -12.37
CA VAL A 439 -12.74 -27.41 -12.98
C VAL A 439 -12.69 -27.19 -14.50
N ASN A 440 -13.53 -27.93 -15.24
CA ASN A 440 -13.61 -27.77 -16.71
C ASN A 440 -14.07 -26.35 -17.10
N VAL A 441 -13.14 -25.58 -17.66
CA VAL A 441 -13.30 -24.18 -18.01
C VAL A 441 -14.39 -23.97 -19.04
N ILE A 442 -14.39 -24.75 -20.14
CA ILE A 442 -15.32 -24.55 -21.25
C ILE A 442 -16.76 -24.75 -20.76
N LYS A 443 -17.00 -25.84 -20.03
CA LYS A 443 -18.32 -26.14 -19.49
C LYS A 443 -18.85 -25.04 -18.58
N LYS A 444 -18.01 -24.57 -17.66
CA LYS A 444 -18.41 -23.55 -16.66
C LYS A 444 -18.60 -22.15 -17.28
N ILE A 445 -17.79 -21.77 -18.25
CA ILE A 445 -17.97 -20.47 -18.94
C ILE A 445 -19.24 -20.45 -19.78
N VAL A 446 -19.55 -21.55 -20.48
CA VAL A 446 -20.81 -21.66 -21.26
C VAL A 446 -22.02 -21.63 -20.33
N GLU A 447 -21.97 -22.36 -19.20
CA GLU A 447 -23.03 -22.36 -18.18
C GLU A 447 -23.20 -20.95 -17.58
N LEU A 448 -22.12 -20.22 -17.28
CA LEU A 448 -22.16 -18.86 -16.77
C LEU A 448 -22.78 -17.88 -17.77
N LYS A 449 -22.44 -17.98 -19.06
CA LYS A 449 -23.04 -17.17 -20.13
C LYS A 449 -24.54 -17.38 -20.21
N GLY A 450 -24.98 -18.62 -20.24
CA GLY A 450 -26.42 -18.96 -20.30
C GLY A 450 -27.20 -18.43 -19.09
N ASN A 451 -26.64 -18.50 -17.87
CA ASN A 451 -27.28 -17.99 -16.69
C ASN A 451 -27.40 -16.45 -16.69
N GLN A 452 -26.46 -15.75 -17.32
CA GLN A 452 -26.49 -14.28 -17.39
C GLN A 452 -27.36 -13.74 -18.55
N GLU A 453 -27.55 -14.46 -19.64
CA GLU A 453 -28.45 -14.07 -20.74
C GLU A 453 -29.90 -13.86 -20.27
N ASN A 454 -30.32 -14.55 -19.23
CA ASN A 454 -31.64 -14.43 -18.61
C ASN A 454 -31.84 -13.19 -17.72
N LYS A 455 -31.12 -12.09 -17.95
CA LYS A 455 -31.14 -10.80 -17.20
C LYS A 455 -30.60 -10.84 -15.77
N PHE A 456 -29.98 -11.91 -15.32
CA PHE A 456 -29.39 -12.00 -13.98
C PHE A 456 -27.86 -11.79 -14.04
N CYS A 457 -27.41 -10.54 -14.20
CA CYS A 457 -25.97 -10.16 -14.20
C CYS A 457 -25.24 -10.45 -12.88
N ASN A 458 -25.88 -11.12 -11.91
CA ASN A 458 -25.32 -11.33 -10.58
C ASN A 458 -24.60 -12.67 -10.41
N TYR A 459 -24.68 -13.54 -11.41
CA TYR A 459 -24.04 -14.85 -11.34
C TYR A 459 -22.55 -14.74 -11.61
N GLY A 460 -21.75 -15.24 -10.68
CA GLY A 460 -20.30 -15.31 -10.76
C GLY A 460 -19.78 -16.69 -10.35
N ILE A 461 -18.47 -16.81 -10.25
CA ILE A 461 -17.77 -18.06 -9.94
C ILE A 461 -17.37 -18.04 -8.47
N GLU A 462 -17.74 -19.09 -7.74
CA GLU A 462 -17.22 -19.37 -6.42
C GLU A 462 -15.75 -19.83 -6.54
N GLY A 463 -14.84 -18.99 -6.06
CA GLY A 463 -13.42 -19.27 -6.22
C GLY A 463 -12.87 -20.44 -5.38
N ARG A 464 -13.69 -21.13 -4.56
CA ARG A 464 -13.29 -22.35 -3.84
C ARG A 464 -13.67 -23.61 -4.56
N GLY A 465 -14.90 -23.71 -5.03
CA GLY A 465 -15.48 -24.90 -5.67
C GLY A 465 -15.60 -24.80 -7.19
N GLY A 466 -15.45 -23.61 -7.76
CA GLY A 466 -15.69 -23.37 -9.20
C GLY A 466 -17.18 -23.48 -9.59
N ASN A 467 -18.10 -23.41 -8.61
CA ASN A 467 -19.52 -23.43 -8.87
C ASN A 467 -20.04 -22.05 -9.25
N ILE A 468 -21.09 -22.02 -10.04
CA ILE A 468 -21.77 -20.77 -10.37
C ILE A 468 -22.72 -20.43 -9.22
N ILE A 469 -22.59 -19.24 -8.68
CA ILE A 469 -23.32 -18.76 -7.54
C ILE A 469 -23.91 -17.37 -7.78
N ASP A 470 -24.99 -17.05 -7.10
CA ASP A 470 -25.50 -15.68 -7.04
C ASP A 470 -24.67 -14.86 -6.04
N CYS A 471 -23.83 -13.96 -6.56
CA CYS A 471 -22.92 -13.13 -5.76
C CYS A 471 -23.66 -12.23 -4.76
N ARG A 472 -24.88 -11.80 -5.07
CA ARG A 472 -25.69 -10.98 -4.15
C ARG A 472 -26.11 -11.78 -2.92
N LYS A 473 -26.53 -13.01 -3.07
CA LYS A 473 -27.00 -13.85 -1.94
C LYS A 473 -25.86 -14.17 -0.98
N ILE A 474 -24.67 -14.40 -1.50
CA ILE A 474 -23.47 -14.74 -0.69
C ILE A 474 -22.79 -13.49 -0.15
N GLY A 475 -23.04 -12.33 -0.76
CA GLY A 475 -22.41 -11.07 -0.37
C GLY A 475 -21.01 -10.91 -0.95
N LEU A 476 -20.73 -11.47 -2.14
CA LEU A 476 -19.49 -11.31 -2.87
C LEU A 476 -19.58 -10.05 -3.73
N PHE A 477 -19.07 -8.94 -3.19
CA PHE A 477 -19.14 -7.64 -3.82
C PHE A 477 -17.74 -7.06 -4.10
N GLU A 478 -17.64 -6.29 -5.17
CA GLU A 478 -16.50 -5.48 -5.54
C GLU A 478 -16.92 -4.01 -5.66
N LEU A 479 -15.95 -3.10 -5.71
CA LEU A 479 -16.20 -1.67 -5.88
C LEU A 479 -16.19 -1.30 -7.36
N PRO A 480 -17.16 -0.51 -7.85
CA PRO A 480 -17.18 -0.03 -9.23
C PRO A 480 -15.89 0.70 -9.62
N GLU A 481 -15.37 1.52 -8.72
CA GLU A 481 -14.17 2.34 -8.94
C GLU A 481 -12.93 1.47 -9.21
N VAL A 482 -12.79 0.34 -8.50
CA VAL A 482 -11.69 -0.62 -8.71
C VAL A 482 -11.73 -1.19 -10.13
N LYS A 483 -12.90 -1.64 -10.58
CA LYS A 483 -13.07 -2.22 -11.93
C LYS A 483 -12.94 -1.15 -13.02
N ILE A 484 -13.55 0.01 -12.84
CA ILE A 484 -13.48 1.11 -13.81
C ILE A 484 -12.04 1.55 -14.02
N ASN A 485 -11.27 1.69 -12.94
CA ASN A 485 -9.86 2.07 -13.06
C ASN A 485 -9.05 0.96 -13.73
N ALA A 486 -9.25 -0.30 -13.34
CA ALA A 486 -8.59 -1.44 -13.94
C ALA A 486 -8.83 -1.52 -15.46
N TYR A 487 -10.07 -1.29 -15.91
CA TYR A 487 -10.36 -1.24 -17.35
C TYR A 487 -9.72 -0.03 -18.03
N LYS A 488 -9.82 1.17 -17.46
CA LYS A 488 -9.19 2.37 -18.03
C LYS A 488 -7.70 2.15 -18.25
N VAL A 489 -6.98 1.80 -17.20
CA VAL A 489 -5.53 1.63 -17.25
C VAL A 489 -5.12 0.49 -18.19
N ALA A 490 -5.86 -0.63 -18.23
CA ALA A 490 -5.58 -1.74 -19.14
C ALA A 490 -5.81 -1.39 -20.61
N PHE A 491 -6.94 -0.76 -20.94
CA PHE A 491 -7.27 -0.37 -22.30
C PHE A 491 -6.38 0.76 -22.83
N GLU A 492 -6.06 1.75 -22.00
CA GLU A 492 -5.16 2.85 -22.34
C GLU A 492 -3.76 2.32 -22.64
N ASN A 493 -3.21 1.45 -21.78
CA ASN A 493 -1.89 0.84 -22.00
C ASN A 493 -1.87 -0.01 -23.28
N ALA A 494 -2.87 -0.87 -23.48
CA ALA A 494 -2.99 -1.66 -24.71
C ALA A 494 -3.08 -0.74 -25.94
N SER A 495 -3.79 0.38 -25.85
CA SER A 495 -3.91 1.37 -26.92
C SER A 495 -2.59 2.07 -27.23
N ILE A 496 -1.80 2.40 -26.21
CA ILE A 496 -0.46 3.00 -26.39
C ILE A 496 0.47 2.00 -27.06
N LEU A 497 0.50 0.76 -26.58
CA LEU A 497 1.38 -0.29 -27.13
C LEU A 497 1.02 -0.65 -28.58
N LEU A 498 -0.26 -0.57 -28.96
CA LEU A 498 -0.72 -0.76 -30.36
C LEU A 498 -0.23 0.34 -31.33
N LYS A 499 0.04 1.56 -30.83
CA LYS A 499 0.58 2.67 -31.61
C LYS A 499 2.08 2.54 -31.87
N ILE A 500 2.78 1.70 -31.12
CA ILE A 500 4.23 1.55 -31.25
C ILE A 500 4.55 0.66 -32.44
N ASP A 501 5.24 1.21 -33.44
CA ASP A 501 5.71 0.47 -34.60
C ASP A 501 7.04 -0.26 -34.30
N LYS A 502 7.99 0.43 -33.68
CA LYS A 502 9.34 -0.10 -33.40
C LYS A 502 9.86 0.33 -32.05
N ILE A 503 10.57 -0.57 -31.38
CA ILE A 503 11.30 -0.25 -30.16
C ILE A 503 12.79 -0.11 -30.50
N LEU A 504 13.33 1.06 -30.19
CA LEU A 504 14.74 1.37 -30.37
C LEU A 504 15.46 1.29 -29.00
N LYS A 505 16.54 0.56 -28.95
CA LYS A 505 17.37 0.48 -27.75
C LYS A 505 18.41 1.60 -27.79
N GLY A 506 18.35 2.54 -26.85
CA GLY A 506 19.35 3.58 -26.66
C GLY A 506 20.74 2.98 -26.36
N LYS A 507 21.82 3.65 -26.77
CA LYS A 507 23.16 3.30 -26.31
C LYS A 507 23.23 3.50 -24.79
N ALA A 508 23.68 2.49 -24.05
CA ALA A 508 24.09 2.69 -22.68
C ALA A 508 25.21 3.74 -22.71
N LEU A 509 25.04 4.84 -21.99
CA LEU A 509 26.13 5.71 -21.64
C LEU A 509 27.00 4.89 -20.68
N ASN A 510 28.17 4.44 -21.18
CA ASN A 510 29.21 3.83 -20.35
C ASN A 510 29.76 4.85 -19.36
#